data_067a8ac9b8cde93d5da3646fc2a7f220
#
_entry.id   067a8ac9b8cde93d5da3646fc2a7f220
#
_cell.length_a   1.000
_cell.length_b   1.000
_cell.length_c   1.000
_cell.angle_alpha   90.00
_cell.angle_beta   90.00
_cell.angle_gamma   90.00
#
_symmetry.space_group_name_H-M   'P 1'
#
loop_
_entity.id
_entity.type
_entity.pdbx_description
1 polymer ?
#
loop_
_entity_poly.entity_id
_entity_poly.type
_entity_poly.pdbx_seq_one_letter_code
_entity_poly.pdbx_strand_id
1 'polypeptide(L)'
;MNFPSRHPLNQSDRPRQVVGQADVIVGFELENFWGATHAFHDNIERYSETVIRPGTKLVSIGAAPLYVKANYQDFQRFAEVDLTIPADAEATLPYLIEAVRLALPSDRKAALAVRGEKLAATHQQSIKALKADALYAWDASPIATSRLAAEVWEAIRNEDWSIGGISSNNRPLWPQRLWDMTKYYHHTGPAGGGGIGYGAPATAGSALANKKHGRITLAIQGDGDLMYSPGVLWTCAHSRLPVLYVMHNNRAYHQEIMGLQRMANRRQRGIDRAHIGVTLDDPFIDYAGLARSLGVAAFGPIENPSDLGPALKQAVAIVKRGEPALVDVVSQGR
;
A
#
# COMPACT_ATOMS: atom_id res chain seq x y z
N MET A 1 2.83 9.57 -1.86
CA MET A 1 2.16 9.51 -3.18
C MET A 1 2.13 10.90 -3.77
N ASN A 2 2.75 11.08 -4.93
CA ASN A 2 2.92 12.40 -5.54
C ASN A 2 1.83 12.76 -6.56
N PHE A 3 0.94 11.82 -6.86
CA PHE A 3 -0.16 12.02 -7.80
C PHE A 3 -1.48 11.54 -7.17
N PRO A 4 -2.51 12.40 -7.09
CA PRO A 4 -3.76 12.05 -6.39
C PRO A 4 -4.43 10.79 -6.95
N SER A 5 -4.83 9.87 -6.08
CA SER A 5 -5.39 8.57 -6.49
C SER A 5 -6.69 8.71 -7.31
N ARG A 6 -7.43 9.80 -7.13
CA ARG A 6 -8.68 10.07 -7.87
C ARG A 6 -8.52 11.01 -9.06
N HIS A 7 -7.29 11.41 -9.38
CA HIS A 7 -7.08 12.23 -10.55
C HIS A 7 -7.43 11.46 -11.83
N PRO A 8 -8.15 12.06 -12.79
CA PRO A 8 -8.62 11.36 -14.00
C PRO A 8 -7.52 10.68 -14.82
N LEU A 9 -6.30 11.24 -14.78
CA LEU A 9 -5.15 10.66 -15.49
C LEU A 9 -4.39 9.62 -14.66
N ASN A 10 -4.78 9.37 -13.40
CA ASN A 10 -4.18 8.30 -12.61
C ASN A 10 -4.64 6.94 -13.14
N GLN A 11 -3.68 6.11 -13.53
CA GLN A 11 -3.91 4.78 -14.10
C GLN A 11 -3.17 3.69 -13.31
N SER A 12 -2.90 3.94 -12.04
CA SER A 12 -2.14 3.04 -11.17
C SER A 12 -2.86 1.71 -10.86
N ASP A 13 -4.13 1.59 -11.19
CA ASP A 13 -4.92 0.34 -11.13
C ASP A 13 -4.58 -0.63 -12.26
N ARG A 14 -4.01 -0.13 -13.37
CA ARG A 14 -3.70 -0.90 -14.59
C ARG A 14 -2.29 -0.59 -15.13
N PRO A 15 -1.25 -0.59 -14.31
CA PRO A 15 0.05 -0.05 -14.70
C PRO A 15 0.65 -0.78 -15.91
N ARG A 16 0.59 -2.11 -15.96
CA ARG A 16 1.16 -2.89 -17.08
C ARG A 16 0.48 -2.58 -18.41
N GLN A 17 -0.86 -2.43 -18.42
CA GLN A 17 -1.60 -2.12 -19.63
C GLN A 17 -1.24 -0.74 -20.17
N VAL A 18 -1.08 0.25 -19.30
CA VAL A 18 -0.76 1.62 -19.70
C VAL A 18 0.70 1.71 -20.16
N VAL A 19 1.63 1.13 -19.42
CA VAL A 19 3.05 1.07 -19.75
C VAL A 19 3.26 0.35 -21.09
N GLY A 20 2.54 -0.77 -21.32
CA GLY A 20 2.61 -1.53 -22.56
C GLY A 20 2.06 -0.79 -23.79
N GLN A 21 1.35 0.33 -23.64
CA GLN A 21 0.81 1.13 -24.74
C GLN A 21 1.55 2.46 -24.93
N ALA A 22 2.52 2.77 -24.09
CA ALA A 22 3.21 4.05 -24.12
C ALA A 22 4.25 4.11 -25.25
N ASP A 23 4.38 5.27 -25.89
CA ASP A 23 5.45 5.58 -26.83
C ASP A 23 6.69 6.12 -26.11
N VAL A 24 6.47 6.81 -24.99
CA VAL A 24 7.50 7.37 -24.12
C VAL A 24 7.14 7.08 -22.68
N ILE A 25 8.12 6.62 -21.91
CA ILE A 25 8.00 6.39 -20.45
C ILE A 25 9.04 7.27 -19.77
N VAL A 26 8.58 8.15 -18.90
CA VAL A 26 9.44 9.02 -18.08
C VAL A 26 9.33 8.58 -16.63
N GLY A 27 10.40 8.02 -16.08
CA GLY A 27 10.49 7.64 -14.67
C GLY A 27 11.08 8.79 -13.85
N PHE A 28 10.35 9.26 -12.82
CA PHE A 28 10.83 10.23 -11.85
C PHE A 28 11.16 9.55 -10.54
N GLU A 29 12.41 9.66 -10.07
CA GLU A 29 12.92 9.01 -8.86
C GLU A 29 12.55 7.52 -8.79
N LEU A 30 12.60 6.86 -9.93
CA LEU A 30 12.19 5.47 -10.07
C LEU A 30 13.35 4.55 -9.73
N GLU A 31 13.33 3.94 -8.56
CA GLU A 31 14.40 3.04 -8.09
C GLU A 31 14.52 1.77 -8.93
N ASN A 32 13.39 1.22 -9.36
CA ASN A 32 13.34 -0.02 -10.14
C ASN A 32 12.70 0.20 -11.52
N PHE A 33 13.45 0.80 -12.43
CA PHE A 33 12.99 1.03 -13.81
C PHE A 33 12.79 -0.29 -14.56
N TRP A 34 13.66 -1.26 -14.32
CA TRP A 34 13.53 -2.59 -14.91
C TRP A 34 12.20 -3.26 -14.49
N GLY A 35 11.88 -3.28 -13.21
CA GLY A 35 10.63 -3.85 -12.70
C GLY A 35 9.38 -3.13 -13.20
N ALA A 36 9.46 -1.82 -13.49
CA ALA A 36 8.35 -1.06 -14.07
C ALA A 36 8.05 -1.44 -15.51
N THR A 37 9.07 -1.91 -16.26
CA THR A 37 8.99 -2.22 -17.70
C THR A 37 8.95 -3.71 -18.00
N HIS A 38 8.99 -4.57 -16.98
CA HIS A 38 8.97 -6.02 -17.14
C HIS A 38 7.89 -6.68 -16.26
N ALA A 39 7.31 -7.75 -16.77
CA ALA A 39 6.58 -8.71 -15.98
C ALA A 39 7.58 -9.76 -15.46
N PHE A 40 7.62 -9.89 -14.15
CA PHE A 40 8.56 -10.79 -13.50
C PHE A 40 7.80 -11.93 -12.80
N HIS A 41 8.08 -13.16 -13.20
CA HIS A 41 7.44 -14.39 -12.72
C HIS A 41 8.44 -15.21 -11.92
N ASP A 42 8.80 -14.70 -10.73
CA ASP A 42 9.89 -15.23 -9.92
C ASP A 42 9.53 -16.52 -9.17
N ASN A 43 8.34 -16.52 -8.56
CA ASN A 43 8.01 -17.51 -7.53
C ASN A 43 7.89 -18.93 -8.06
N ILE A 44 7.44 -19.10 -9.29
CA ILE A 44 7.13 -20.42 -9.85
C ILE A 44 7.89 -20.67 -11.16
N GLU A 45 7.82 -19.75 -12.09
CA GLU A 45 8.25 -19.95 -13.47
C GLU A 45 9.67 -19.41 -13.70
N ARG A 46 10.10 -18.46 -12.87
CA ARG A 46 11.43 -17.84 -12.87
C ARG A 46 11.85 -17.28 -14.23
N TYR A 47 10.92 -16.66 -14.92
CA TYR A 47 11.20 -15.94 -16.14
C TYR A 47 10.76 -14.48 -16.03
N SER A 48 11.20 -13.66 -16.96
CA SER A 48 10.73 -12.28 -17.11
C SER A 48 10.52 -11.97 -18.58
N GLU A 49 9.56 -11.11 -18.84
CA GLU A 49 9.26 -10.60 -20.16
C GLU A 49 9.10 -9.08 -20.13
N THR A 50 9.50 -8.41 -21.18
CA THR A 50 9.24 -6.98 -21.32
C THR A 50 7.75 -6.73 -21.58
N VAL A 51 7.18 -5.72 -20.93
CA VAL A 51 5.79 -5.32 -21.15
C VAL A 51 5.68 -4.12 -22.08
N ILE A 52 6.79 -3.47 -22.44
CA ILE A 52 6.80 -2.31 -23.34
C ILE A 52 6.88 -2.74 -24.80
N ARG A 53 6.38 -1.88 -25.68
CA ARG A 53 6.44 -2.10 -27.12
C ARG A 53 7.86 -1.85 -27.66
N PRO A 54 8.25 -2.52 -28.74
CA PRO A 54 9.46 -2.15 -29.47
C PRO A 54 9.42 -0.67 -29.87
N GLY A 55 10.53 0.04 -29.66
CA GLY A 55 10.66 1.45 -30.00
C GLY A 55 10.14 2.44 -28.95
N THR A 56 9.55 1.98 -27.84
CA THR A 56 9.22 2.84 -26.70
C THR A 56 10.47 3.52 -26.18
N LYS A 57 10.42 4.85 -26.02
CA LYS A 57 11.52 5.65 -25.49
C LYS A 57 11.47 5.69 -23.95
N LEU A 58 12.61 5.46 -23.33
CA LEU A 58 12.77 5.42 -21.87
C LEU A 58 13.60 6.61 -21.41
N VAL A 59 13.05 7.39 -20.48
CA VAL A 59 13.72 8.55 -19.88
C VAL A 59 13.74 8.37 -18.37
N SER A 60 14.91 8.50 -17.75
CA SER A 60 15.06 8.45 -16.28
C SER A 60 15.48 9.81 -15.76
N ILE A 61 14.73 10.35 -14.83
CA ILE A 61 15.05 11.62 -14.12
C ILE A 61 15.10 11.32 -12.63
N GLY A 62 16.27 11.47 -12.03
CA GLY A 62 16.47 11.18 -10.62
C GLY A 62 17.92 10.87 -10.28
N ALA A 63 18.18 10.63 -9.00
CA ALA A 63 19.52 10.34 -8.48
C ALA A 63 19.98 8.87 -8.72
N ALA A 64 19.07 7.97 -9.13
CA ALA A 64 19.38 6.54 -9.30
C ALA A 64 20.62 6.25 -10.17
N PRO A 65 20.89 6.98 -11.27
CA PRO A 65 22.09 6.78 -12.07
C PRO A 65 23.40 6.98 -11.31
N LEU A 66 23.40 7.74 -10.22
CA LEU A 66 24.59 7.94 -9.38
C LEU A 66 25.00 6.68 -8.63
N TYR A 67 24.08 5.74 -8.45
CA TYR A 67 24.25 4.50 -7.70
C TYR A 67 24.40 3.27 -8.60
N VAL A 68 24.55 3.43 -9.91
CA VAL A 68 24.57 2.34 -10.88
C VAL A 68 25.63 1.26 -10.59
N LYS A 69 26.74 1.64 -9.94
CA LYS A 69 27.81 0.73 -9.54
C LYS A 69 27.60 0.11 -8.15
N ALA A 70 26.60 0.56 -7.42
CA ALA A 70 26.27 0.00 -6.11
C ALA A 70 25.39 -1.23 -6.27
N ASN A 71 25.53 -2.20 -5.34
CA ASN A 71 24.63 -3.35 -5.25
C ASN A 71 23.29 -2.96 -4.62
N TYR A 72 22.68 -1.92 -5.16
CA TYR A 72 21.54 -1.22 -4.58
C TYR A 72 20.27 -1.35 -5.42
N GLN A 73 20.39 -1.85 -6.65
CA GLN A 73 19.26 -1.96 -7.55
C GLN A 73 18.40 -3.15 -7.20
N ASP A 74 17.08 -2.91 -7.23
CA ASP A 74 16.10 -3.95 -7.02
C ASP A 74 16.27 -5.06 -8.08
N PHE A 75 16.20 -6.31 -7.65
CA PHE A 75 16.54 -7.50 -8.45
C PHE A 75 17.95 -7.50 -9.07
N GLN A 76 18.83 -6.56 -8.72
CA GLN A 76 20.16 -6.39 -9.32
C GLN A 76 20.12 -6.31 -10.86
N ARG A 77 19.06 -5.72 -11.40
CA ARG A 77 18.84 -5.56 -12.84
C ARG A 77 18.76 -4.09 -13.22
N PHE A 78 19.51 -3.74 -14.22
CA PHE A 78 19.54 -2.41 -14.78
C PHE A 78 18.73 -2.37 -16.07
N ALA A 79 17.88 -1.35 -16.22
CA ALA A 79 17.22 -1.06 -17.48
C ALA A 79 18.03 -0.01 -18.25
N GLU A 80 18.48 -0.35 -19.43
CA GLU A 80 19.03 0.63 -20.36
C GLU A 80 17.92 1.63 -20.75
N VAL A 81 18.24 2.93 -20.67
CA VAL A 81 17.31 4.01 -21.02
C VAL A 81 17.89 4.89 -22.12
N ASP A 82 17.02 5.47 -22.95
CA ASP A 82 17.45 6.35 -24.05
C ASP A 82 18.03 7.68 -23.55
N LEU A 83 17.53 8.18 -22.42
CA LEU A 83 17.99 9.42 -21.81
C LEU A 83 17.98 9.33 -20.29
N THR A 84 19.12 9.67 -19.69
CA THR A 84 19.27 9.79 -18.24
C THR A 84 19.55 11.24 -17.86
N ILE A 85 18.78 11.77 -16.93
CA ILE A 85 18.96 13.10 -16.33
C ILE A 85 19.22 12.90 -14.83
N PRO A 86 20.49 12.90 -14.38
CA PRO A 86 20.85 12.72 -12.98
C PRO A 86 20.60 14.01 -12.20
N ALA A 87 19.36 14.28 -11.87
CA ALA A 87 18.92 15.50 -11.20
C ALA A 87 17.76 15.19 -10.23
N ASP A 88 17.56 16.08 -9.27
CA ASP A 88 16.39 16.09 -8.41
C ASP A 88 15.11 16.26 -9.24
N ALA A 89 14.17 15.33 -9.10
CA ALA A 89 12.96 15.32 -9.91
C ALA A 89 12.01 16.48 -9.56
N GLU A 90 11.92 16.89 -8.29
CA GLU A 90 11.06 17.99 -7.86
C GLU A 90 11.57 19.32 -8.44
N ALA A 91 12.87 19.55 -8.38
CA ALA A 91 13.49 20.73 -8.97
C ALA A 91 13.43 20.76 -10.51
N THR A 92 13.48 19.57 -11.16
CA THR A 92 13.49 19.46 -12.63
C THR A 92 12.09 19.58 -13.25
N LEU A 93 11.07 19.11 -12.55
CA LEU A 93 9.72 18.99 -13.10
C LEU A 93 9.11 20.30 -13.60
N PRO A 94 9.25 21.46 -12.93
CA PRO A 94 8.73 22.74 -13.46
C PRO A 94 9.33 23.12 -14.82
N TYR A 95 10.62 22.91 -15.00
CA TYR A 95 11.32 23.21 -16.26
C TYR A 95 10.90 22.26 -17.38
N LEU A 96 10.69 20.97 -17.06
CA LEU A 96 10.18 19.99 -18.02
C LEU A 96 8.77 20.36 -18.46
N ILE A 97 7.89 20.74 -17.55
CA ILE A 97 6.52 21.17 -17.85
C ILE A 97 6.55 22.37 -18.80
N GLU A 98 7.38 23.36 -18.54
CA GLU A 98 7.50 24.55 -19.40
C GLU A 98 8.07 24.19 -20.77
N ALA A 99 9.11 23.37 -20.84
CA ALA A 99 9.69 22.92 -22.10
C ALA A 99 8.65 22.16 -22.96
N VAL A 100 7.87 21.27 -22.35
CA VAL A 100 6.79 20.56 -23.04
C VAL A 100 5.71 21.51 -23.51
N ARG A 101 5.34 22.52 -22.70
CA ARG A 101 4.34 23.53 -23.08
C ARG A 101 4.77 24.34 -24.30
N LEU A 102 6.05 24.75 -24.36
CA LEU A 102 6.63 25.49 -25.46
C LEU A 102 6.78 24.63 -26.73
N ALA A 103 7.14 23.37 -26.57
CA ALA A 103 7.31 22.44 -27.69
C ALA A 103 5.99 21.88 -28.25
N LEU A 104 4.85 22.08 -27.55
CA LEU A 104 3.58 21.50 -27.94
C LEU A 104 2.92 22.30 -29.07
N PRO A 105 2.79 21.72 -30.28
CA PRO A 105 2.11 22.36 -31.39
C PRO A 105 0.61 22.60 -31.07
N SER A 106 0.07 23.70 -31.59
CA SER A 106 -1.32 24.09 -31.32
C SER A 106 -2.36 23.07 -31.79
N ASP A 107 -2.10 22.41 -32.91
CA ASP A 107 -2.95 21.37 -33.47
C ASP A 107 -3.02 20.10 -32.64
N ARG A 108 -2.02 19.84 -31.78
CA ARG A 108 -2.00 18.68 -30.87
C ARG A 108 -2.93 18.84 -29.66
N LYS A 109 -3.33 20.06 -29.31
CA LYS A 109 -4.15 20.31 -28.10
C LYS A 109 -5.48 19.59 -28.13
N ALA A 110 -6.17 19.57 -29.27
CA ALA A 110 -7.44 18.87 -29.43
C ALA A 110 -7.28 17.35 -29.24
N ALA A 111 -6.27 16.76 -29.85
CA ALA A 111 -5.98 15.32 -29.73
C ALA A 111 -5.61 14.93 -28.28
N LEU A 112 -4.91 15.80 -27.55
CA LEU A 112 -4.58 15.58 -26.13
C LEU A 112 -5.81 15.67 -25.24
N ALA A 113 -6.74 16.60 -25.53
CA ALA A 113 -8.01 16.69 -24.80
C ALA A 113 -8.83 15.40 -24.94
N VAL A 114 -9.02 14.93 -26.18
CA VAL A 114 -9.73 13.66 -26.46
C VAL A 114 -9.07 12.46 -25.75
N ARG A 115 -7.74 12.40 -25.77
CA ARG A 115 -7.02 11.35 -25.04
C ARG A 115 -7.24 11.45 -23.52
N GLY A 116 -7.22 12.67 -22.97
CA GLY A 116 -7.51 12.92 -21.56
C GLY A 116 -8.91 12.47 -21.16
N GLU A 117 -9.93 12.79 -21.96
CA GLU A 117 -11.32 12.36 -21.74
C GLU A 117 -11.46 10.83 -21.76
N LYS A 118 -10.81 10.15 -22.71
CA LYS A 118 -10.79 8.69 -22.79
C LYS A 118 -10.16 8.07 -21.54
N LEU A 119 -9.04 8.60 -21.05
CA LEU A 119 -8.38 8.12 -19.83
C LEU A 119 -9.26 8.36 -18.61
N ALA A 120 -9.89 9.53 -18.52
CA ALA A 120 -10.83 9.86 -17.45
C ALA A 120 -12.02 8.90 -17.41
N ALA A 121 -12.65 8.63 -18.55
CA ALA A 121 -13.77 7.70 -18.63
C ALA A 121 -13.37 6.28 -18.18
N THR A 122 -12.20 5.83 -18.63
CA THR A 122 -11.69 4.52 -18.21
C THR A 122 -11.38 4.46 -16.71
N HIS A 123 -10.80 5.52 -16.15
CA HIS A 123 -10.55 5.62 -14.71
C HIS A 123 -11.85 5.56 -13.91
N GLN A 124 -12.91 6.27 -14.33
CA GLN A 124 -14.21 6.21 -13.68
C GLN A 124 -14.83 4.81 -13.73
N GLN A 125 -14.71 4.10 -14.86
CA GLN A 125 -15.15 2.70 -14.96
C GLN A 125 -14.40 1.79 -13.99
N SER A 126 -13.07 1.94 -13.89
CA SER A 126 -12.26 1.17 -12.94
C SER A 126 -12.68 1.43 -11.49
N ILE A 127 -12.92 2.69 -11.11
CA ILE A 127 -13.39 3.03 -9.77
C ILE A 127 -14.78 2.41 -9.49
N LYS A 128 -15.68 2.45 -10.47
CA LYS A 128 -17.01 1.85 -10.33
C LYS A 128 -16.93 0.34 -10.12
N ALA A 129 -16.14 -0.35 -10.93
CA ALA A 129 -15.90 -1.79 -10.81
C ALA A 129 -15.28 -2.12 -9.45
N LEU A 130 -14.26 -1.38 -9.04
CA LEU A 130 -13.60 -1.57 -7.76
C LEU A 130 -14.54 -1.42 -6.55
N LYS A 131 -15.45 -0.43 -6.59
CA LYS A 131 -16.47 -0.26 -5.54
C LYS A 131 -17.45 -1.43 -5.50
N ALA A 132 -17.82 -1.98 -6.67
CA ALA A 132 -18.64 -3.17 -6.75
C ALA A 132 -17.92 -4.40 -6.17
N ASP A 133 -16.66 -4.59 -6.54
CA ASP A 133 -15.82 -5.68 -5.99
C ASP A 133 -15.68 -5.59 -4.47
N ALA A 134 -15.59 -4.37 -3.92
CA ALA A 134 -15.46 -4.15 -2.48
C ALA A 134 -16.70 -4.58 -1.68
N LEU A 135 -17.86 -4.66 -2.32
CA LEU A 135 -19.10 -5.14 -1.69
C LEU A 135 -19.20 -6.65 -1.62
N TYR A 136 -18.31 -7.38 -2.30
CA TYR A 136 -18.30 -8.83 -2.23
C TYR A 136 -18.01 -9.29 -0.78
N ALA A 137 -18.82 -10.22 -0.28
CA ALA A 137 -18.75 -10.72 1.09
C ALA A 137 -18.85 -9.62 2.18
N TRP A 138 -19.60 -8.53 1.90
CA TRP A 138 -19.71 -7.38 2.78
C TRP A 138 -20.13 -7.73 4.20
N ASP A 139 -21.12 -8.62 4.37
CA ASP A 139 -21.67 -9.04 5.67
C ASP A 139 -21.08 -10.38 6.16
N ALA A 140 -19.96 -10.80 5.58
CA ALA A 140 -19.32 -12.05 5.99
C ALA A 140 -18.62 -11.93 7.36
N SER A 141 -18.62 -13.04 8.09
CA SER A 141 -17.78 -13.26 9.26
C SER A 141 -16.94 -14.54 9.01
N PRO A 142 -15.60 -14.47 9.12
CA PRO A 142 -14.75 -13.30 9.40
C PRO A 142 -14.91 -12.14 8.43
N ILE A 143 -14.62 -10.92 8.91
CA ILE A 143 -14.87 -9.66 8.18
C ILE A 143 -14.02 -9.60 6.91
N ALA A 144 -14.65 -9.25 5.77
CA ALA A 144 -13.94 -9.06 4.52
C ALA A 144 -12.92 -7.91 4.60
N THR A 145 -11.73 -8.10 4.01
CA THR A 145 -10.67 -7.08 4.03
C THR A 145 -11.05 -5.79 3.31
N SER A 146 -11.93 -5.90 2.29
CA SER A 146 -12.50 -4.73 1.61
C SER A 146 -13.41 -3.92 2.55
N ARG A 147 -14.27 -4.59 3.32
CA ARG A 147 -15.11 -3.93 4.33
C ARG A 147 -14.27 -3.29 5.42
N LEU A 148 -13.28 -4.00 5.96
CA LEU A 148 -12.35 -3.42 6.93
C LEU A 148 -11.76 -2.11 6.42
N ALA A 149 -11.23 -2.09 5.20
CA ALA A 149 -10.66 -0.88 4.61
C ALA A 149 -11.69 0.23 4.38
N ALA A 150 -12.93 -0.11 3.98
CA ALA A 150 -13.99 0.85 3.75
C ALA A 150 -14.50 1.49 5.06
N GLU A 151 -14.67 0.69 6.13
CA GLU A 151 -15.09 1.19 7.45
C GLU A 151 -14.02 2.08 8.09
N VAL A 152 -12.73 1.72 7.95
CA VAL A 152 -11.63 2.58 8.39
C VAL A 152 -11.65 3.89 7.61
N TRP A 153 -11.85 3.86 6.30
CA TRP A 153 -11.98 5.07 5.48
C TRP A 153 -13.12 5.97 5.95
N GLU A 154 -14.29 5.41 6.19
CA GLU A 154 -15.44 6.17 6.69
C GLU A 154 -15.16 6.86 8.03
N ALA A 155 -14.36 6.22 8.89
CA ALA A 155 -14.01 6.76 10.19
C ALA A 155 -12.99 7.92 10.13
N ILE A 156 -12.12 7.97 9.09
CA ILE A 156 -10.99 8.92 9.04
C ILE A 156 -11.06 9.93 7.91
N ARG A 157 -11.90 9.76 6.90
CA ARG A 157 -11.87 10.53 5.64
C ARG A 157 -11.99 12.05 5.81
N ASN A 158 -12.59 12.50 6.91
CA ASN A 158 -12.78 13.92 7.24
C ASN A 158 -11.69 14.46 8.19
N GLU A 159 -10.72 13.64 8.54
CA GLU A 159 -9.62 14.03 9.43
C GLU A 159 -8.35 14.34 8.61
N ASP A 160 -7.35 14.96 9.23
CA ASP A 160 -5.99 14.97 8.67
C ASP A 160 -5.27 13.70 9.11
N TRP A 161 -4.90 12.85 8.15
CA TRP A 161 -4.43 11.50 8.44
C TRP A 161 -3.21 11.10 7.60
N SER A 162 -2.52 10.07 8.07
CA SER A 162 -1.40 9.43 7.39
C SER A 162 -1.40 7.93 7.70
N ILE A 163 -1.23 7.07 6.69
CA ILE A 163 -0.88 5.67 6.92
C ILE A 163 0.61 5.59 7.23
N GLY A 164 0.93 5.07 8.41
CA GLY A 164 2.28 4.69 8.81
C GLY A 164 2.64 3.29 8.31
N GLY A 165 3.89 2.95 8.39
CA GLY A 165 4.53 1.66 8.17
C GLY A 165 3.72 0.52 7.56
N ILE A 166 3.41 0.58 6.27
CA ILE A 166 2.71 -0.53 5.61
C ILE A 166 3.71 -1.67 5.39
N SER A 167 3.41 -2.82 5.98
CA SER A 167 4.08 -4.06 5.60
C SER A 167 3.82 -4.36 4.13
N SER A 168 4.87 -4.66 3.36
CA SER A 168 4.78 -4.98 1.93
C SER A 168 3.87 -6.18 1.64
N ASN A 169 3.54 -6.96 2.67
CA ASN A 169 2.81 -8.20 2.57
C ASN A 169 1.29 -8.05 2.81
N ASN A 170 0.81 -6.89 3.24
CA ASN A 170 -0.62 -6.64 3.43
C ASN A 170 -1.33 -6.38 2.09
N ARG A 171 -1.54 -7.43 1.32
CA ARG A 171 -2.35 -7.42 0.10
C ARG A 171 -3.68 -8.17 0.35
N PRO A 172 -4.81 -7.79 -0.28
CA PRO A 172 -4.96 -6.74 -1.28
C PRO A 172 -4.85 -5.34 -0.69
N LEU A 173 -4.27 -4.42 -1.45
CA LEU A 173 -4.03 -3.04 -1.04
C LEU A 173 -5.34 -2.22 -1.10
N TRP A 174 -6.36 -2.65 -0.36
CA TRP A 174 -7.66 -1.99 -0.38
C TRP A 174 -7.60 -0.51 0.01
N PRO A 175 -6.81 -0.08 1.00
CA PRO A 175 -6.64 1.35 1.28
C PRO A 175 -6.18 2.15 0.06
N GLN A 176 -5.15 1.70 -0.65
CA GLN A 176 -4.63 2.40 -1.83
C GLN A 176 -5.64 2.42 -2.98
N ARG A 177 -6.54 1.44 -3.04
CA ARG A 177 -7.57 1.33 -4.06
C ARG A 177 -8.84 2.14 -3.71
N LEU A 178 -9.28 2.11 -2.46
CA LEU A 178 -10.55 2.69 -2.02
C LEU A 178 -10.44 4.14 -1.52
N TRP A 179 -9.32 4.52 -0.89
CA TRP A 179 -9.20 5.80 -0.22
C TRP A 179 -8.73 6.93 -1.15
N ASP A 180 -9.11 8.15 -0.81
CA ASP A 180 -8.69 9.34 -1.57
C ASP A 180 -7.33 9.83 -1.06
N MET A 181 -6.26 9.30 -1.62
CA MET A 181 -4.90 9.71 -1.31
C MET A 181 -4.52 10.93 -2.14
N THR A 182 -4.62 12.12 -1.55
CA THR A 182 -4.41 13.41 -2.23
C THR A 182 -3.22 14.21 -1.72
N LYS A 183 -2.63 13.80 -0.59
CA LYS A 183 -1.49 14.48 0.03
C LYS A 183 -0.26 13.55 -0.01
N TYR A 184 0.92 14.12 -0.14
CA TYR A 184 2.17 13.36 -0.16
C TYR A 184 2.39 12.54 1.12
N TYR A 185 1.89 13.03 2.25
CA TYR A 185 2.01 12.38 3.55
C TYR A 185 0.91 11.37 3.88
N HIS A 186 -0.09 11.19 3.01
CA HIS A 186 -1.13 10.16 3.25
C HIS A 186 -0.54 8.74 3.31
N HIS A 187 0.64 8.55 2.73
CA HIS A 187 1.33 7.27 2.72
C HIS A 187 2.83 7.46 2.93
N THR A 188 3.38 6.88 3.99
CA THR A 188 4.80 7.06 4.38
C THR A 188 5.77 6.14 3.64
N GLY A 189 5.28 5.33 2.72
CA GLY A 189 6.08 4.35 1.99
C GLY A 189 6.05 2.95 2.62
N PRO A 190 6.40 1.92 1.86
CA PRO A 190 6.52 0.55 2.34
C PRO A 190 7.87 0.31 3.04
N ALA A 191 7.96 -0.84 3.71
CA ALA A 191 9.24 -1.36 4.20
C ALA A 191 10.18 -1.68 3.03
N GLY A 192 11.28 -0.97 2.90
CA GLY A 192 12.25 -1.17 1.82
C GLY A 192 12.85 -2.58 1.77
N GLY A 193 13.10 -3.18 2.94
CA GLY A 193 13.63 -4.55 3.05
C GLY A 193 12.56 -5.64 3.05
N GLY A 194 11.28 -5.32 3.05
CA GLY A 194 10.16 -6.29 3.08
C GLY A 194 10.10 -7.15 4.35
N GLY A 195 10.84 -6.79 5.41
CA GLY A 195 10.90 -7.55 6.66
C GLY A 195 9.61 -7.49 7.46
N ILE A 196 9.21 -8.63 8.02
CA ILE A 196 8.11 -8.73 8.99
C ILE A 196 8.52 -8.04 10.29
N GLY A 197 7.57 -7.41 10.99
CA GLY A 197 7.82 -6.65 12.22
C GLY A 197 8.10 -5.16 12.00
N TYR A 198 8.22 -4.69 10.76
CA TYR A 198 8.44 -3.28 10.43
C TYR A 198 7.20 -2.41 10.67
N GLY A 199 6.01 -2.93 10.42
CA GLY A 199 4.77 -2.14 10.31
C GLY A 199 4.46 -1.31 11.56
N ALA A 200 4.37 -1.94 12.71
CA ALA A 200 3.98 -1.27 13.94
C ALA A 200 5.04 -0.27 14.46
N PRO A 201 6.35 -0.58 14.53
CA PRO A 201 7.38 0.39 14.90
C PRO A 201 7.48 1.59 13.96
N ALA A 202 7.42 1.37 12.65
CA ALA A 202 7.46 2.46 11.67
C ALA A 202 6.23 3.39 11.81
N THR A 203 5.07 2.81 12.12
CA THR A 203 3.85 3.59 12.40
C THR A 203 4.01 4.45 13.65
N ALA A 204 4.63 3.93 14.71
CA ALA A 204 4.93 4.71 15.90
C ALA A 204 5.88 5.89 15.59
N GLY A 205 6.92 5.65 14.78
CA GLY A 205 7.82 6.71 14.31
C GLY A 205 7.09 7.77 13.46
N SER A 206 6.21 7.32 12.58
CA SER A 206 5.34 8.20 11.79
C SER A 206 4.40 9.03 12.66
N ALA A 207 3.82 8.41 13.72
CA ALA A 207 2.96 9.10 14.67
C ALA A 207 3.72 10.18 15.45
N LEU A 208 4.96 9.90 15.85
CA LEU A 208 5.82 10.88 16.50
C LEU A 208 6.07 12.09 15.58
N ALA A 209 6.39 11.85 14.31
CA ALA A 209 6.60 12.91 13.33
C ALA A 209 5.32 13.71 13.04
N ASN A 210 4.17 13.05 12.98
CA ASN A 210 2.88 13.65 12.68
C ASN A 210 2.25 14.39 13.88
N LYS A 211 2.65 14.06 15.11
CA LYS A 211 2.09 14.63 16.36
C LYS A 211 2.09 16.16 16.35
N LYS A 212 3.20 16.77 15.92
CA LYS A 212 3.32 18.25 15.85
C LYS A 212 2.36 18.91 14.85
N HIS A 213 1.79 18.13 13.93
CA HIS A 213 0.83 18.61 12.93
C HIS A 213 -0.62 18.31 13.32
N GLY A 214 -0.86 17.69 14.49
CA GLY A 214 -2.21 17.27 14.90
C GLY A 214 -2.81 16.16 14.03
N ARG A 215 -1.97 15.42 13.30
CA ARG A 215 -2.39 14.44 12.30
C ARG A 215 -2.57 13.07 12.92
N ILE A 216 -3.68 12.39 12.59
CA ILE A 216 -3.90 10.99 12.95
C ILE A 216 -2.96 10.11 12.14
N THR A 217 -2.20 9.28 12.83
CA THR A 217 -1.43 8.22 12.17
C THR A 217 -2.13 6.89 12.40
N LEU A 218 -2.26 6.09 11.35
CA LEU A 218 -2.89 4.78 11.46
C LEU A 218 -2.09 3.71 10.73
N ALA A 219 -2.31 2.46 11.12
CA ALA A 219 -1.86 1.27 10.40
C ALA A 219 -2.98 0.25 10.32
N ILE A 220 -3.09 -0.44 9.17
CA ILE A 220 -3.74 -1.74 9.08
C ILE A 220 -2.63 -2.77 9.29
N GLN A 221 -2.60 -3.33 10.50
CA GLN A 221 -1.49 -4.11 11.01
C GLN A 221 -1.82 -5.61 10.96
N GLY A 222 -0.95 -6.42 10.35
CA GLY A 222 -1.09 -7.88 10.38
C GLY A 222 -0.86 -8.43 11.79
N ASP A 223 -1.61 -9.46 12.13
CA ASP A 223 -1.56 -10.16 13.41
C ASP A 223 -0.15 -10.71 13.72
N GLY A 224 0.38 -11.58 12.88
CA GLY A 224 1.72 -12.12 13.04
C GLY A 224 2.82 -11.07 12.95
N ASP A 225 2.64 -10.01 12.15
CA ASP A 225 3.60 -8.91 12.01
C ASP A 225 3.75 -8.11 13.32
N LEU A 226 2.65 -7.87 14.05
CA LEU A 226 2.70 -7.19 15.34
C LEU A 226 3.49 -8.00 16.38
N MET A 227 3.42 -9.33 16.34
CA MET A 227 4.08 -10.20 17.32
C MET A 227 5.61 -10.16 17.26
N TYR A 228 6.20 -9.62 16.20
CA TYR A 228 7.65 -9.38 16.14
C TYR A 228 8.10 -8.21 17.04
N SER A 229 7.20 -7.25 17.31
CA SER A 229 7.53 -6.05 18.08
C SER A 229 6.35 -5.54 18.90
N PRO A 230 5.67 -6.38 19.71
CA PRO A 230 4.45 -5.96 20.41
C PRO A 230 4.71 -4.89 21.46
N GLY A 231 5.93 -4.81 22.01
CA GLY A 231 6.34 -3.78 22.96
C GLY A 231 6.23 -2.34 22.44
N VAL A 232 6.10 -2.15 21.11
CA VAL A 232 5.86 -0.81 20.54
C VAL A 232 4.55 -0.20 21.03
N LEU A 233 3.56 -1.01 21.39
CA LEU A 233 2.29 -0.53 21.94
C LEU A 233 2.52 0.22 23.26
N TRP A 234 3.38 -0.32 24.14
CA TRP A 234 3.79 0.38 25.35
C TRP A 234 4.52 1.69 25.03
N THR A 235 5.42 1.69 24.04
CA THR A 235 6.12 2.90 23.60
C THR A 235 5.12 3.97 23.14
N CYS A 236 4.08 3.59 22.39
CA CYS A 236 3.03 4.51 21.96
C CYS A 236 2.25 5.10 23.14
N ALA A 237 1.89 4.27 24.13
CA ALA A 237 1.20 4.70 25.34
C ALA A 237 2.08 5.64 26.19
N HIS A 238 3.33 5.23 26.46
CA HIS A 238 4.30 6.00 27.22
C HIS A 238 4.55 7.39 26.61
N SER A 239 4.71 7.45 25.29
CA SER A 239 5.00 8.69 24.54
C SER A 239 3.73 9.47 24.17
N ARG A 240 2.54 8.98 24.51
CA ARG A 240 1.25 9.57 24.16
C ARG A 240 1.18 9.90 22.66
N LEU A 241 1.39 8.88 21.83
CA LEU A 241 1.36 9.03 20.38
C LEU A 241 -0.07 8.89 19.85
N PRO A 242 -0.58 9.83 19.05
CA PRO A 242 -1.90 9.74 18.41
C PRO A 242 -1.89 8.73 17.27
N VAL A 243 -1.95 7.44 17.60
CA VAL A 243 -1.86 6.35 16.64
C VAL A 243 -3.03 5.39 16.78
N LEU A 244 -3.60 5.01 15.62
CA LEU A 244 -4.64 3.99 15.49
C LEU A 244 -4.06 2.74 14.84
N TYR A 245 -3.97 1.66 15.59
CA TYR A 245 -3.71 0.33 15.03
C TYR A 245 -5.04 -0.38 14.76
N VAL A 246 -5.29 -0.76 13.52
CA VAL A 246 -6.40 -1.62 13.14
C VAL A 246 -5.82 -2.97 12.75
N MET A 247 -6.08 -3.98 13.57
CA MET A 247 -5.54 -5.32 13.33
C MET A 247 -6.30 -5.99 12.18
N HIS A 248 -5.55 -6.48 11.22
CA HIS A 248 -6.00 -7.48 10.26
C HIS A 248 -5.65 -8.85 10.86
N ASN A 249 -6.52 -9.32 11.75
CA ASN A 249 -6.35 -10.57 12.48
C ASN A 249 -6.98 -11.72 11.69
N ASN A 250 -6.18 -12.35 10.83
CA ASN A 250 -6.60 -13.52 10.07
C ASN A 250 -6.10 -14.84 10.68
N ARG A 251 -5.53 -14.78 11.88
CA ARG A 251 -5.04 -15.92 12.68
C ARG A 251 -3.96 -16.74 11.97
N ALA A 252 -3.18 -16.10 11.08
CA ALA A 252 -2.16 -16.82 10.33
C ALA A 252 -1.11 -15.89 9.68
N TYR A 253 0.07 -16.44 9.43
CA TYR A 253 0.97 -15.95 8.38
C TYR A 253 0.44 -16.37 7.01
N HIS A 254 -0.66 -15.75 6.59
CA HIS A 254 -1.46 -16.23 5.45
C HIS A 254 -0.70 -16.17 4.11
N GLN A 255 0.23 -15.25 3.95
CA GLN A 255 1.08 -15.17 2.76
C GLN A 255 1.95 -16.41 2.62
N GLU A 256 2.49 -16.91 3.72
CA GLU A 256 3.31 -18.11 3.79
C GLU A 256 2.48 -19.33 3.46
N ILE A 257 1.25 -19.44 3.97
CA ILE A 257 0.30 -20.49 3.57
C ILE A 257 0.10 -20.51 2.06
N MET A 258 -0.19 -19.35 1.46
CA MET A 258 -0.36 -19.24 0.01
C MET A 258 0.91 -19.60 -0.77
N GLY A 259 2.08 -19.23 -0.26
CA GLY A 259 3.38 -19.59 -0.81
C GLY A 259 3.61 -21.09 -0.81
N LEU A 260 3.36 -21.74 0.33
CA LEU A 260 3.45 -23.20 0.51
C LEU A 260 2.51 -23.94 -0.42
N GLN A 261 1.24 -23.49 -0.51
CA GLN A 261 0.24 -24.08 -1.39
C GLN A 261 0.66 -23.99 -2.87
N ARG A 262 1.16 -22.85 -3.33
CA ARG A 262 1.67 -22.68 -4.70
C ARG A 262 2.84 -23.62 -4.99
N MET A 263 3.78 -23.75 -4.05
CA MET A 263 4.93 -24.63 -4.20
C MET A 263 4.54 -26.11 -4.16
N ALA A 264 3.58 -26.48 -3.31
CA ALA A 264 3.03 -27.83 -3.24
C ALA A 264 2.33 -28.20 -4.56
N ASN A 265 1.46 -27.34 -5.07
CA ASN A 265 0.76 -27.52 -6.34
C ASN A 265 1.74 -27.68 -7.51
N ARG A 266 2.77 -26.83 -7.59
CA ARG A 266 3.81 -26.95 -8.60
C ARG A 266 4.51 -28.30 -8.57
N ARG A 267 4.71 -28.86 -7.37
CA ARG A 267 5.39 -30.15 -7.15
C ARG A 267 4.41 -31.32 -7.12
N GLN A 268 3.13 -31.08 -7.46
CA GLN A 268 2.04 -32.08 -7.42
C GLN A 268 1.94 -32.78 -6.06
N ARG A 269 2.13 -32.02 -4.98
CA ARG A 269 1.99 -32.48 -3.59
C ARG A 269 0.67 -31.99 -2.99
N GLY A 270 0.17 -32.67 -1.96
CA GLY A 270 -0.99 -32.22 -1.19
C GLY A 270 -0.75 -30.89 -0.48
N ILE A 271 -1.81 -30.11 -0.29
CA ILE A 271 -1.80 -28.79 0.39
C ILE A 271 -2.36 -28.85 1.80
N ASP A 272 -2.81 -30.01 2.24
CA ASP A 272 -3.48 -30.27 3.53
C ASP A 272 -2.63 -29.87 4.73
N ARG A 273 -1.30 -29.89 4.60
CA ARG A 273 -0.33 -29.53 5.64
C ARG A 273 0.28 -28.12 5.49
N ALA A 274 -0.20 -27.31 4.57
CA ALA A 274 0.34 -25.98 4.32
C ALA A 274 0.11 -24.99 5.47
N HIS A 275 -0.79 -25.32 6.40
CA HIS A 275 -1.11 -24.52 7.58
C HIS A 275 -0.16 -24.76 8.77
N ILE A 276 0.57 -25.88 8.80
CA ILE A 276 1.40 -26.28 9.94
C ILE A 276 2.54 -25.28 10.14
N GLY A 277 2.63 -24.72 11.36
CA GLY A 277 3.66 -23.75 11.76
C GLY A 277 3.45 -22.32 11.27
N VAL A 278 2.32 -22.04 10.58
CA VAL A 278 1.99 -20.71 10.07
C VAL A 278 0.59 -20.21 10.47
N THR A 279 -0.17 -21.00 11.23
CA THR A 279 -1.41 -20.56 11.88
C THR A 279 -1.13 -20.01 13.28
N LEU A 280 -1.96 -19.08 13.74
CA LEU A 280 -1.91 -18.39 15.04
C LEU A 280 -3.24 -18.61 15.78
N ASP A 281 -3.67 -19.87 15.91
CA ASP A 281 -5.02 -20.25 16.27
C ASP A 281 -5.13 -21.18 17.50
N ASP A 282 -4.01 -21.71 18.01
CA ASP A 282 -4.01 -22.59 19.19
C ASP A 282 -2.84 -22.25 20.15
N PRO A 283 -3.07 -21.37 21.15
CA PRO A 283 -4.27 -20.58 21.41
C PRO A 283 -4.39 -19.34 20.50
N PHE A 284 -5.59 -18.78 20.36
CA PHE A 284 -5.78 -17.48 19.74
C PHE A 284 -5.13 -16.37 20.57
N ILE A 285 -4.50 -15.39 19.88
CA ILE A 285 -3.92 -14.23 20.53
C ILE A 285 -5.01 -13.17 20.74
N ASP A 286 -5.20 -12.74 21.99
CA ASP A 286 -6.05 -11.58 22.33
C ASP A 286 -5.24 -10.29 22.16
N TYR A 287 -5.25 -9.72 20.97
CA TYR A 287 -4.54 -8.48 20.66
C TYR A 287 -5.11 -7.28 21.41
N ALA A 288 -6.42 -7.26 21.65
CA ALA A 288 -7.03 -6.20 22.45
C ALA A 288 -6.61 -6.31 23.94
N GLY A 289 -6.55 -7.50 24.49
CA GLY A 289 -6.02 -7.75 25.85
C GLY A 289 -4.54 -7.39 25.96
N LEU A 290 -3.73 -7.78 24.99
CA LEU A 290 -2.32 -7.42 24.91
C LEU A 290 -2.13 -5.90 24.88
N ALA A 291 -2.89 -5.19 24.06
CA ALA A 291 -2.82 -3.73 23.96
C ALA A 291 -3.21 -3.06 25.28
N ARG A 292 -4.29 -3.50 25.94
CA ARG A 292 -4.71 -2.99 27.26
C ARG A 292 -3.64 -3.20 28.31
N SER A 293 -2.98 -4.36 28.34
CA SER A 293 -1.90 -4.64 29.29
C SER A 293 -0.68 -3.73 29.11
N LEU A 294 -0.51 -3.17 27.91
CA LEU A 294 0.56 -2.24 27.54
C LEU A 294 0.11 -0.76 27.58
N GLY A 295 -1.07 -0.47 28.14
CA GLY A 295 -1.56 0.89 28.35
C GLY A 295 -2.24 1.52 27.14
N VAL A 296 -2.59 0.75 26.11
CA VAL A 296 -3.30 1.22 24.90
C VAL A 296 -4.78 0.90 25.04
N ALA A 297 -5.64 1.89 24.78
CA ALA A 297 -7.08 1.65 24.69
C ALA A 297 -7.39 0.69 23.52
N ALA A 298 -8.18 -0.35 23.79
CA ALA A 298 -8.40 -1.37 22.77
C ALA A 298 -9.81 -1.94 22.75
N PHE A 299 -10.27 -2.25 21.53
CA PHE A 299 -11.57 -2.80 21.19
C PHE A 299 -11.40 -4.14 20.46
N GLY A 300 -12.27 -5.08 20.75
CA GLY A 300 -12.24 -6.38 20.09
C GLY A 300 -11.93 -7.55 21.02
N PRO A 301 -11.82 -8.77 20.46
CA PRO A 301 -11.88 -9.09 19.02
C PRO A 301 -13.27 -8.82 18.41
N ILE A 302 -13.29 -8.15 17.26
CA ILE A 302 -14.52 -7.84 16.52
C ILE A 302 -14.70 -8.89 15.42
N GLU A 303 -15.74 -9.70 15.56
CA GLU A 303 -16.10 -10.76 14.60
C GLU A 303 -17.35 -10.41 13.80
N ASN A 304 -18.26 -9.63 14.41
CA ASN A 304 -19.48 -9.18 13.74
C ASN A 304 -19.20 -7.88 12.96
N PRO A 305 -19.44 -7.87 11.64
CA PRO A 305 -19.20 -6.68 10.81
C PRO A 305 -19.94 -5.41 11.27
N SER A 306 -21.12 -5.54 11.90
CA SER A 306 -21.91 -4.38 12.39
C SER A 306 -21.23 -3.63 13.54
N ASP A 307 -20.34 -4.27 14.29
CA ASP A 307 -19.69 -3.70 15.46
C ASP A 307 -18.43 -2.90 15.09
N LEU A 308 -17.92 -3.09 13.86
CA LEU A 308 -16.67 -2.49 13.40
C LEU A 308 -16.74 -0.97 13.33
N GLY A 309 -17.76 -0.41 12.68
CA GLY A 309 -17.91 1.04 12.53
C GLY A 309 -18.02 1.78 13.88
N PRO A 310 -18.87 1.34 14.82
CA PRO A 310 -18.92 1.90 16.17
C PRO A 310 -17.58 1.86 16.91
N ALA A 311 -16.86 0.75 16.87
CA ALA A 311 -15.56 0.61 17.52
C ALA A 311 -14.50 1.55 16.92
N LEU A 312 -14.44 1.65 15.59
CA LEU A 312 -13.54 2.58 14.90
C LEU A 312 -13.82 4.04 15.27
N LYS A 313 -15.08 4.47 15.36
CA LYS A 313 -15.45 5.82 15.78
C LYS A 313 -14.97 6.13 17.20
N GLN A 314 -15.12 5.19 18.13
CA GLN A 314 -14.61 5.34 19.49
C GLN A 314 -13.07 5.40 19.52
N ALA A 315 -12.40 4.54 18.77
CA ALA A 315 -10.93 4.52 18.69
C ALA A 315 -10.39 5.83 18.09
N VAL A 316 -10.99 6.35 17.02
CA VAL A 316 -10.62 7.65 16.43
C VAL A 316 -10.81 8.79 17.43
N ALA A 317 -11.90 8.78 18.22
CA ALA A 317 -12.11 9.79 19.24
C ALA A 317 -11.02 9.78 20.33
N ILE A 318 -10.49 8.61 20.67
CA ILE A 318 -9.34 8.46 21.59
C ILE A 318 -8.08 9.05 20.96
N VAL A 319 -7.79 8.68 19.72
CA VAL A 319 -6.59 9.16 19.03
C VAL A 319 -6.61 10.68 18.85
N LYS A 320 -7.77 11.28 18.60
CA LYS A 320 -7.93 12.74 18.56
C LYS A 320 -7.61 13.45 19.88
N ARG A 321 -7.67 12.76 21.01
CA ARG A 321 -7.23 13.29 22.31
C ARG A 321 -5.71 13.13 22.54
N GLY A 322 -4.99 12.57 21.58
CA GLY A 322 -3.54 12.39 21.68
C GLY A 322 -3.10 11.05 22.29
N GLU A 323 -4.00 10.07 22.39
CA GLU A 323 -3.74 8.77 22.98
C GLU A 323 -3.75 7.67 21.91
N PRO A 324 -2.98 6.58 22.07
CA PRO A 324 -3.03 5.45 21.14
C PRO A 324 -4.30 4.61 21.33
N ALA A 325 -4.77 4.02 20.24
CA ALA A 325 -5.87 3.06 20.28
C ALA A 325 -5.60 1.87 19.34
N LEU A 326 -6.16 0.70 19.69
CA LEU A 326 -6.11 -0.50 18.86
C LEU A 326 -7.52 -1.06 18.68
N VAL A 327 -7.83 -1.49 17.47
CA VAL A 327 -9.07 -2.21 17.14
C VAL A 327 -8.67 -3.57 16.56
N ASP A 328 -8.96 -4.65 17.30
CA ASP A 328 -8.70 -6.02 16.87
C ASP A 328 -9.87 -6.54 16.03
N VAL A 329 -9.62 -6.78 14.75
CA VAL A 329 -10.64 -7.16 13.77
C VAL A 329 -10.32 -8.56 13.24
N VAL A 330 -11.19 -9.53 13.56
CA VAL A 330 -11.09 -10.88 13.00
C VAL A 330 -11.55 -10.82 11.55
N SER A 331 -10.63 -11.02 10.65
CA SER A 331 -10.83 -10.78 9.22
C SER A 331 -10.42 -11.97 8.37
N GLN A 332 -10.98 -12.04 7.19
CA GLN A 332 -10.62 -13.05 6.21
C GLN A 332 -9.13 -12.94 5.87
N GLY A 333 -8.52 -14.08 5.59
CA GLY A 333 -7.30 -14.12 4.82
C GLY A 333 -7.49 -13.45 3.45
N ARG A 334 -6.46 -13.43 2.64
CA ARG A 334 -6.58 -12.90 1.28
C ARG A 334 -7.56 -13.69 0.45
#